data_bd28bb98bb1ccb8ff30b8aeb6ca1a92e
#
_entry.id   bd28bb98bb1ccb8ff30b8aeb6ca1a92e
#
_cell.length_a   1.000
_cell.length_b   1.000
_cell.length_c   1.000
_cell.angle_alpha   90.00
_cell.angle_beta   90.00
_cell.angle_gamma   90.00
#
_symmetry.space_group_name_H-M   'P 1'
#
loop_
_entity.id
_entity.type
_entity.pdbx_description
1 polymer ?
#
loop_
_entity_poly.entity_id
_entity_poly.type
_entity_poly.pdbx_seq_one_letter_code
_entity_poly.pdbx_strand_id
1 'polypeptide(L)'
;RLDIERYIQLSLRSWQEAGVYHFHSFDYSALDIQPDFVAYQGVTARHIVFCEGCGISKNPYFNSLPMRPCKGESLTIKAPDLQLQAIFKSDGSIISMGGDIYRVGATYDPEDLSDTITEAGRAELLEKLHKMTNSPYEIISHQAAIRPTVGDRRPLVGAHPLYSHLWVLNGLGTRGVLNAPLCAQVLYKAVFEGEEIPSEMNVNR
;
A
#
# COMPACT_ATOMS: atom_id res chain seq x y z
N ARG A 1 7.56 12.34 -8.53
CA ARG A 1 6.84 11.11 -8.88
C ARG A 1 7.82 9.91 -8.79
N LEU A 2 7.36 8.78 -8.26
CA LEU A 2 8.10 7.51 -8.22
C LEU A 2 7.42 6.51 -9.16
N ASP A 3 8.21 5.85 -10.00
CA ASP A 3 7.77 4.67 -10.74
C ASP A 3 7.79 3.47 -9.77
N ILE A 4 6.61 3.17 -9.22
CA ILE A 4 6.44 2.17 -8.15
C ILE A 4 6.74 0.77 -8.66
N GLU A 5 6.28 0.46 -9.87
CA GLU A 5 6.47 -0.87 -10.45
C GLU A 5 7.96 -1.17 -10.61
N ARG A 6 8.69 -0.24 -11.23
CA ARG A 6 10.14 -0.35 -11.39
C ARG A 6 10.88 -0.38 -10.04
N TYR A 7 10.44 0.44 -9.08
CA TYR A 7 11.03 0.44 -7.74
C TYR A 7 10.88 -0.92 -7.05
N ILE A 8 9.68 -1.51 -7.09
CA ILE A 8 9.43 -2.83 -6.50
C ILE A 8 10.26 -3.91 -7.22
N GLN A 9 10.28 -3.92 -8.54
CA GLN A 9 11.06 -4.89 -9.33
C GLN A 9 12.54 -4.84 -8.98
N LEU A 10 13.13 -3.64 -8.90
CA LEU A 10 14.54 -3.46 -8.54
C LEU A 10 14.83 -3.87 -7.09
N SER A 11 13.92 -3.57 -6.16
CA SER A 11 14.05 -3.97 -4.76
C SER A 11 13.99 -5.49 -4.61
N LEU A 12 13.02 -6.15 -5.25
CA LEU A 12 12.89 -7.60 -5.24
C LEU A 12 14.14 -8.28 -5.80
N ARG A 13 14.65 -7.78 -6.94
CA ARG A 13 15.88 -8.30 -7.54
C ARG A 13 17.06 -8.19 -6.57
N SER A 14 17.25 -7.02 -5.95
CA SER A 14 18.33 -6.80 -4.98
C SER A 14 18.23 -7.75 -3.79
N TRP A 15 17.03 -7.99 -3.26
CA TRP A 15 16.82 -8.91 -2.13
C TRP A 15 17.01 -10.38 -2.53
N GLN A 16 16.62 -10.76 -3.75
CA GLN A 16 16.89 -12.09 -4.31
C GLN A 16 18.39 -12.34 -4.46
N GLU A 17 19.13 -11.38 -5.05
CA GLU A 17 20.59 -11.44 -5.20
C GLU A 17 21.31 -11.50 -3.84
N ALA A 18 20.76 -10.85 -2.82
CA ALA A 18 21.26 -10.91 -1.45
C ALA A 18 20.87 -12.20 -0.68
N GLY A 19 20.01 -13.05 -1.25
CA GLY A 19 19.54 -14.28 -0.60
C GLY A 19 18.62 -14.07 0.62
N VAL A 20 18.01 -12.86 0.73
CA VAL A 20 17.15 -12.48 1.87
C VAL A 20 15.66 -12.42 1.51
N TYR A 21 15.30 -12.85 0.31
CA TYR A 21 13.92 -12.84 -0.17
C TYR A 21 13.39 -14.25 -0.35
N HIS A 22 12.25 -14.53 0.29
CA HIS A 22 11.54 -15.82 0.17
C HIS A 22 10.11 -15.57 -0.33
N PHE A 23 9.77 -16.14 -1.46
CA PHE A 23 8.44 -16.02 -2.06
C PHE A 23 7.55 -17.21 -1.64
N HIS A 24 6.79 -17.02 -0.58
CA HIS A 24 5.77 -17.99 -0.13
C HIS A 24 4.70 -17.29 0.72
N SER A 25 3.55 -17.92 0.88
CA SER A 25 2.52 -17.44 1.82
C SER A 25 3.01 -17.66 3.24
N PHE A 26 2.85 -16.63 4.09
CA PHE A 26 3.19 -16.74 5.51
C PHE A 26 2.15 -17.58 6.24
N ASP A 27 2.61 -18.59 6.95
CA ASP A 27 1.78 -19.46 7.79
C ASP A 27 1.93 -19.03 9.26
N TYR A 28 0.92 -18.34 9.78
CA TYR A 28 0.94 -17.87 11.18
C TYR A 28 1.03 -19.00 12.21
N SER A 29 0.56 -20.20 11.87
CA SER A 29 0.62 -21.35 12.78
C SER A 29 2.04 -21.91 12.94
N ALA A 30 2.92 -21.63 12.00
CA ALA A 30 4.33 -21.99 12.02
C ALA A 30 5.23 -20.94 12.70
N LEU A 31 4.67 -19.80 13.16
CA LEU A 31 5.41 -18.79 13.90
C LEU A 31 5.54 -19.22 15.36
N ASP A 32 6.77 -19.44 15.81
CA ASP A 32 7.11 -19.68 17.20
C ASP A 32 7.59 -18.38 17.85
N ILE A 33 6.90 -17.97 18.93
CA ILE A 33 7.18 -16.73 19.66
C ILE A 33 7.79 -17.11 21.00
N GLN A 34 9.07 -16.85 21.15
CA GLN A 34 9.83 -17.09 22.37
C GLN A 34 10.03 -15.76 23.15
N PRO A 35 10.45 -15.79 24.42
CA PRO A 35 10.68 -14.59 25.23
C PRO A 35 11.66 -13.59 24.60
N ASP A 36 12.70 -14.07 23.89
CA ASP A 36 13.80 -13.24 23.39
C ASP A 36 13.90 -13.18 21.85
N PHE A 37 13.09 -14.01 21.14
CA PHE A 37 13.14 -14.09 19.68
C PHE A 37 11.86 -14.66 19.11
N VAL A 38 11.74 -14.60 17.80
CA VAL A 38 10.75 -15.33 17.01
C VAL A 38 11.46 -16.31 16.07
N ALA A 39 10.86 -17.47 15.82
CA ALA A 39 11.35 -18.43 14.86
C ALA A 39 10.28 -18.79 13.84
N TYR A 40 10.68 -18.90 12.58
CA TYR A 40 9.80 -19.23 11.47
C TYR A 40 10.57 -19.97 10.38
N GLN A 41 10.17 -21.22 10.09
CA GLN A 41 10.73 -22.06 9.02
C GLN A 41 12.28 -22.08 8.98
N GLY A 42 12.91 -22.22 10.15
CA GLY A 42 14.37 -22.29 10.29
C GLY A 42 15.07 -20.92 10.35
N VAL A 43 14.34 -19.82 10.21
CA VAL A 43 14.85 -18.47 10.43
C VAL A 43 14.54 -18.02 11.85
N THR A 44 15.54 -17.49 12.56
CA THR A 44 15.38 -16.89 13.90
C THR A 44 15.69 -15.41 13.84
N ALA A 45 14.83 -14.58 14.43
CA ALA A 45 14.98 -13.12 14.45
C ALA A 45 14.56 -12.54 15.81
N ARG A 46 15.09 -11.38 16.17
CA ARG A 46 14.62 -10.67 17.37
C ARG A 46 13.23 -10.09 17.18
N HIS A 47 12.92 -9.64 15.97
CA HIS A 47 11.68 -8.97 15.66
C HIS A 47 11.14 -9.44 14.33
N ILE A 48 9.82 -9.45 14.21
CA ILE A 48 9.10 -9.61 12.95
C ILE A 48 8.21 -8.37 12.74
N VAL A 49 8.18 -7.88 11.52
CA VAL A 49 7.33 -6.74 11.12
C VAL A 49 6.32 -7.19 10.09
N PHE A 50 5.05 -7.03 10.40
CA PHE A 50 3.95 -7.34 9.49
C PHE A 50 3.56 -6.11 8.66
N CYS A 51 3.77 -6.19 7.32
CA CYS A 51 3.47 -5.13 6.36
C CYS A 51 2.45 -5.62 5.32
N GLU A 52 1.34 -6.18 5.77
CA GLU A 52 0.47 -7.07 4.97
C GLU A 52 -0.66 -6.33 4.25
N GLY A 53 -0.74 -5.00 4.40
CA GLY A 53 -1.83 -4.22 3.81
C GLY A 53 -3.20 -4.75 4.24
N CYS A 54 -4.09 -5.04 3.29
CA CYS A 54 -5.41 -5.59 3.59
C CYS A 54 -5.36 -7.04 4.09
N GLY A 55 -4.28 -7.76 3.85
CA GLY A 55 -4.06 -9.13 4.37
C GLY A 55 -4.02 -9.22 5.90
N ILE A 56 -3.75 -8.11 6.58
CA ILE A 56 -3.68 -8.02 8.04
C ILE A 56 -4.95 -8.54 8.75
N SER A 57 -6.10 -8.52 8.09
CA SER A 57 -7.35 -9.08 8.62
C SER A 57 -7.29 -10.57 8.93
N LYS A 58 -6.36 -11.29 8.30
CA LYS A 58 -6.10 -12.73 8.52
C LYS A 58 -5.01 -12.98 9.56
N ASN A 59 -4.29 -11.95 9.99
CA ASN A 59 -3.21 -12.06 10.96
C ASN A 59 -3.79 -12.19 12.37
N PRO A 60 -3.58 -13.31 13.08
CA PRO A 60 -4.19 -13.54 14.40
C PRO A 60 -3.73 -12.56 15.48
N TYR A 61 -2.60 -11.89 15.27
CA TYR A 61 -2.02 -10.93 16.22
C TYR A 61 -2.52 -9.50 15.99
N PHE A 62 -2.87 -9.14 14.75
CA PHE A 62 -3.19 -7.77 14.35
C PHE A 62 -4.52 -7.61 13.62
N ASN A 63 -5.40 -8.64 13.60
CA ASN A 63 -6.69 -8.59 12.93
C ASN A 63 -7.71 -7.60 13.58
N SER A 64 -7.45 -7.19 14.82
CA SER A 64 -8.29 -6.21 15.54
C SER A 64 -7.99 -4.76 15.17
N LEU A 65 -6.99 -4.50 14.33
CA LEU A 65 -6.66 -3.14 13.91
C LEU A 65 -7.83 -2.46 13.20
N PRO A 66 -8.03 -1.14 13.40
CA PRO A 66 -9.18 -0.40 12.89
C PRO A 66 -9.08 -0.13 11.38
N MET A 67 -8.79 -1.17 10.61
CA MET A 67 -8.70 -1.09 9.17
C MET A 67 -10.07 -0.79 8.55
N ARG A 68 -10.07 0.05 7.53
CA ARG A 68 -11.23 0.39 6.69
C ARG A 68 -10.80 0.32 5.21
N PRO A 69 -10.59 -0.87 4.67
CA PRO A 69 -10.17 -1.03 3.29
C PRO A 69 -11.14 -0.33 2.33
N CYS A 70 -10.61 0.14 1.20
CA CYS A 70 -11.42 0.81 0.20
C CYS A 70 -10.90 0.48 -1.19
N LYS A 71 -11.76 -0.04 -2.02
CA LYS A 71 -11.47 -0.29 -3.44
C LYS A 71 -11.29 1.01 -4.20
N GLY A 72 -10.44 0.97 -5.20
CA GLY A 72 -10.28 2.03 -6.17
C GLY A 72 -9.89 1.49 -7.52
N GLU A 73 -10.60 2.00 -8.52
CA GLU A 73 -10.34 1.67 -9.92
C GLU A 73 -9.63 2.83 -10.61
N SER A 74 -8.82 2.53 -11.62
CA SER A 74 -8.10 3.50 -12.43
C SER A 74 -7.97 3.03 -13.88
N LEU A 75 -7.99 3.98 -14.82
CA LEU A 75 -7.69 3.73 -16.23
C LEU A 75 -6.26 4.13 -16.54
N THR A 76 -5.61 3.38 -17.43
CA THR A 76 -4.43 3.83 -18.15
C THR A 76 -4.84 4.16 -19.56
N ILE A 77 -4.53 5.38 -20.01
CA ILE A 77 -4.89 5.87 -21.34
C ILE A 77 -3.63 6.29 -22.11
N LYS A 78 -3.71 6.25 -23.43
CA LYS A 78 -2.76 6.90 -24.33
C LYS A 78 -3.44 8.12 -24.94
N ALA A 79 -2.86 9.30 -24.80
CA ALA A 79 -3.41 10.57 -25.27
C ALA A 79 -2.29 11.51 -25.75
N PRO A 80 -1.82 11.37 -27.01
CA PRO A 80 -0.67 12.14 -27.53
C PRO A 80 -0.88 13.64 -27.49
N ASP A 81 -2.11 14.11 -27.69
CA ASP A 81 -2.45 15.53 -27.76
C ASP A 81 -2.60 16.19 -26.38
N LEU A 82 -2.63 15.39 -25.31
CA LEU A 82 -2.82 15.91 -23.94
C LEU A 82 -1.60 16.66 -23.42
N GLN A 83 -0.39 16.26 -23.79
CA GLN A 83 0.92 16.89 -23.50
C GLN A 83 1.10 17.33 -22.04
N LEU A 84 0.47 16.62 -21.08
CA LEU A 84 0.50 16.95 -19.68
C LEU A 84 1.78 16.42 -19.02
N GLN A 85 2.60 17.32 -18.47
CA GLN A 85 3.84 16.98 -17.76
C GLN A 85 3.70 16.98 -16.23
N ALA A 86 2.58 17.47 -15.72
CA ALA A 86 2.29 17.56 -14.29
C ALA A 86 1.12 16.63 -13.91
N ILE A 87 0.85 16.55 -12.61
CA ILE A 87 -0.37 15.92 -12.12
C ILE A 87 -1.49 16.98 -12.24
N PHE A 88 -2.49 16.68 -13.05
CA PHE A 88 -3.72 17.45 -13.06
C PHE A 88 -4.72 16.85 -12.09
N LYS A 89 -5.26 17.66 -11.18
CA LYS A 89 -6.18 17.22 -10.14
C LYS A 89 -7.43 18.09 -10.12
N SER A 90 -8.59 17.44 -10.18
CA SER A 90 -9.92 18.04 -10.07
C SER A 90 -10.81 17.07 -9.26
N ASP A 91 -11.94 16.64 -9.79
CA ASP A 91 -12.81 15.59 -9.24
C ASP A 91 -12.16 14.18 -9.29
N GLY A 92 -11.17 14.04 -10.14
CA GLY A 92 -10.21 12.94 -10.24
C GLY A 92 -8.80 13.45 -10.37
N SER A 93 -7.93 12.64 -10.94
CA SER A 93 -6.58 13.05 -11.33
C SER A 93 -6.16 12.41 -12.64
N ILE A 94 -5.40 13.18 -13.44
CA ILE A 94 -4.64 12.66 -14.57
C ILE A 94 -3.16 12.77 -14.22
N ILE A 95 -2.46 11.65 -14.26
CA ILE A 95 -1.05 11.53 -13.87
C ILE A 95 -0.26 11.06 -15.08
N SER A 96 0.68 11.86 -15.56
CA SER A 96 1.58 11.43 -16.63
C SER A 96 2.45 10.26 -16.16
N MET A 97 2.48 9.18 -16.95
CA MET A 97 3.31 8.01 -16.71
C MET A 97 4.62 8.04 -17.50
N GLY A 98 4.77 9.01 -18.39
CA GLY A 98 5.86 9.17 -19.35
C GLY A 98 5.38 8.92 -20.78
N GLY A 99 5.99 9.59 -21.76
CA GLY A 99 5.46 9.63 -23.11
C GLY A 99 4.01 10.14 -23.11
N ASP A 100 3.20 9.52 -23.96
CA ASP A 100 1.78 9.88 -24.12
C ASP A 100 0.85 9.04 -23.22
N ILE A 101 1.42 8.39 -22.19
CA ILE A 101 0.67 7.48 -21.29
C ILE A 101 0.29 8.22 -20.02
N TYR A 102 -0.97 8.08 -19.63
CA TYR A 102 -1.53 8.73 -18.45
C TYR A 102 -2.37 7.77 -17.63
N ARG A 103 -2.32 7.92 -16.31
CA ARG A 103 -3.22 7.25 -15.39
C ARG A 103 -4.33 8.21 -14.96
N VAL A 104 -5.56 7.76 -15.13
CA VAL A 104 -6.77 8.46 -14.70
C VAL A 104 -7.33 7.75 -13.48
N GLY A 105 -7.59 8.48 -12.42
CA GLY A 105 -8.10 7.86 -11.20
C GLY A 105 -8.48 8.87 -10.12
N ALA A 106 -9.06 8.34 -9.11
CA ALA A 106 -9.55 6.98 -8.96
C ALA A 106 -10.99 6.98 -8.45
N THR A 107 -11.66 5.85 -8.55
CA THR A 107 -12.91 5.65 -7.82
C THR A 107 -12.65 5.43 -6.33
N TYR A 108 -13.70 5.49 -5.53
CA TYR A 108 -13.63 5.24 -4.09
C TYR A 108 -14.86 4.45 -3.67
N ASP A 109 -14.69 3.15 -3.44
CA ASP A 109 -15.75 2.25 -3.05
C ASP A 109 -15.35 1.47 -1.77
N PRO A 110 -15.97 1.79 -0.62
CA PRO A 110 -15.72 1.10 0.62
C PRO A 110 -16.54 -0.19 0.79
N GLU A 111 -17.57 -0.40 -0.04
CA GLU A 111 -18.49 -1.53 0.08
C GLU A 111 -17.99 -2.74 -0.72
N ASP A 112 -17.39 -2.51 -1.89
CA ASP A 112 -16.81 -3.57 -2.70
C ASP A 112 -15.32 -3.73 -2.35
N LEU A 113 -14.97 -4.85 -1.75
CA LEU A 113 -13.59 -5.21 -1.41
C LEU A 113 -13.02 -6.29 -2.34
N SER A 114 -13.59 -6.46 -3.53
CA SER A 114 -12.98 -7.28 -4.58
C SER A 114 -11.89 -6.51 -5.33
N ASP A 115 -10.98 -7.21 -5.96
CA ASP A 115 -9.96 -6.66 -6.85
C ASP A 115 -10.40 -6.67 -8.34
N THR A 116 -11.69 -6.91 -8.59
CA THR A 116 -12.28 -6.95 -9.94
C THR A 116 -12.69 -5.57 -10.40
N ILE A 117 -12.47 -5.29 -11.68
CA ILE A 117 -12.97 -4.06 -12.32
C ILE A 117 -14.48 -4.12 -12.53
N THR A 118 -15.16 -2.95 -12.53
CA THR A 118 -16.61 -2.84 -12.72
C THR A 118 -16.96 -1.88 -13.85
N GLU A 119 -18.11 -2.12 -14.50
CA GLU A 119 -18.63 -1.18 -15.51
C GLU A 119 -19.01 0.16 -14.88
N ALA A 120 -19.52 0.15 -13.65
CA ALA A 120 -19.84 1.37 -12.90
C ALA A 120 -18.57 2.20 -12.62
N GLY A 121 -17.49 1.55 -12.14
CA GLY A 121 -16.20 2.21 -11.93
C GLY A 121 -15.62 2.75 -13.23
N ARG A 122 -15.73 2.00 -14.34
CA ARG A 122 -15.33 2.48 -15.66
C ARG A 122 -16.10 3.73 -16.07
N ALA A 123 -17.42 3.71 -15.93
CA ALA A 123 -18.27 4.85 -16.28
C ALA A 123 -17.93 6.11 -15.47
N GLU A 124 -17.73 5.97 -14.15
CA GLU A 124 -17.31 7.05 -13.27
C GLU A 124 -15.95 7.64 -13.69
N LEU A 125 -14.98 6.80 -14.02
CA LEU A 125 -13.65 7.24 -14.46
C LEU A 125 -13.71 7.99 -15.79
N LEU A 126 -14.54 7.54 -16.73
CA LEU A 126 -14.73 8.22 -18.01
C LEU A 126 -15.44 9.56 -17.84
N GLU A 127 -16.45 9.63 -16.97
CA GLU A 127 -17.10 10.91 -16.63
C GLU A 127 -16.10 11.93 -16.05
N LYS A 128 -15.27 11.48 -15.10
CA LYS A 128 -14.21 12.31 -14.53
C LYS A 128 -13.19 12.75 -15.58
N LEU A 129 -12.78 11.86 -16.48
CA LEU A 129 -11.85 12.16 -17.55
C LEU A 129 -12.42 13.22 -18.51
N HIS A 130 -13.68 13.08 -18.94
CA HIS A 130 -14.33 14.03 -19.84
C HIS A 130 -14.52 15.43 -19.22
N LYS A 131 -14.64 15.51 -17.88
CA LYS A 131 -14.64 16.81 -17.19
C LYS A 131 -13.26 17.47 -17.17
N MET A 132 -12.19 16.70 -17.31
CA MET A 132 -10.81 17.18 -17.20
C MET A 132 -10.14 17.47 -18.55
N THR A 133 -10.55 16.82 -19.63
CA THR A 133 -9.98 16.99 -20.96
C THR A 133 -10.94 16.60 -22.08
N ASN A 134 -10.78 17.29 -23.22
CA ASN A 134 -11.42 16.92 -24.49
C ASN A 134 -10.43 16.27 -25.47
N SER A 135 -9.17 16.02 -25.06
CA SER A 135 -8.17 15.39 -25.92
C SER A 135 -8.61 13.96 -26.29
N PRO A 136 -8.39 13.55 -27.54
CA PRO A 136 -8.62 12.16 -27.94
C PRO A 136 -7.74 11.22 -27.13
N TYR A 137 -8.24 10.03 -26.80
CA TYR A 137 -7.52 9.04 -26.04
C TYR A 137 -7.90 7.62 -26.45
N GLU A 138 -7.00 6.70 -26.17
CA GLU A 138 -7.22 5.25 -26.23
C GLU A 138 -7.09 4.66 -24.83
N ILE A 139 -7.99 3.79 -24.41
CA ILE A 139 -7.89 3.08 -23.13
C ILE A 139 -6.95 1.89 -23.31
N ILE A 140 -5.83 1.87 -22.59
CA ILE A 140 -4.84 0.79 -22.60
C ILE A 140 -5.21 -0.29 -21.59
N SER A 141 -5.60 0.11 -20.36
CA SER A 141 -5.97 -0.83 -19.30
C SER A 141 -6.94 -0.22 -18.29
N HIS A 142 -7.67 -1.10 -17.62
CA HIS A 142 -8.52 -0.81 -16.48
C HIS A 142 -8.08 -1.70 -15.32
N GLN A 143 -7.85 -1.14 -14.15
CA GLN A 143 -7.30 -1.83 -12.99
C GLN A 143 -8.07 -1.47 -11.74
N ALA A 144 -8.23 -2.46 -10.85
CA ALA A 144 -8.80 -2.29 -9.52
C ALA A 144 -7.77 -2.72 -8.46
N ALA A 145 -7.80 -2.08 -7.30
CA ALA A 145 -6.99 -2.46 -6.15
C ALA A 145 -7.64 -2.00 -4.86
N ILE A 146 -7.36 -2.70 -3.76
CA ILE A 146 -7.87 -2.37 -2.44
C ILE A 146 -6.80 -1.61 -1.67
N ARG A 147 -7.14 -0.44 -1.17
CA ARG A 147 -6.25 0.39 -0.35
C ARG A 147 -6.38 0.00 1.12
N PRO A 148 -5.29 -0.26 1.82
CA PRO A 148 -5.29 -0.52 3.27
C PRO A 148 -5.46 0.80 4.03
N THR A 149 -6.67 1.33 4.04
CA THR A 149 -7.01 2.57 4.75
C THR A 149 -7.39 2.30 6.20
N VAL A 150 -7.27 3.33 7.03
CA VAL A 150 -7.70 3.37 8.42
C VAL A 150 -8.76 4.46 8.57
N GLY A 151 -9.69 4.32 9.50
CA GLY A 151 -10.79 5.26 9.66
C GLY A 151 -10.35 6.71 9.90
N ASP A 152 -9.27 6.90 10.65
CA ASP A 152 -8.68 8.22 10.93
C ASP A 152 -7.65 8.69 9.87
N ARG A 153 -7.41 7.89 8.84
CA ARG A 153 -6.46 8.14 7.74
C ARG A 153 -5.01 8.32 8.18
N ARG A 154 -4.63 7.76 9.32
CA ARG A 154 -3.27 7.80 9.86
C ARG A 154 -2.63 6.41 9.78
N PRO A 155 -1.32 6.31 9.50
CA PRO A 155 -0.62 5.03 9.52
C PRO A 155 -0.71 4.33 10.88
N LEU A 156 -0.51 3.02 10.86
CA LEU A 156 -0.43 2.18 12.04
C LEU A 156 1.00 1.63 12.13
N VAL A 157 1.75 2.09 13.11
CA VAL A 157 3.14 1.69 13.36
C VAL A 157 3.28 1.33 14.84
N GLY A 158 3.88 0.20 15.15
CA GLY A 158 4.17 -0.12 16.55
C GLY A 158 4.28 -1.59 16.87
N ALA A 159 4.58 -1.87 18.14
CA ALA A 159 4.64 -3.22 18.68
C ALA A 159 3.27 -3.72 19.11
N HIS A 160 3.11 -5.02 19.09
CA HIS A 160 1.97 -5.69 19.69
C HIS A 160 1.99 -5.50 21.22
N PRO A 161 0.85 -5.21 21.88
CA PRO A 161 0.83 -4.88 23.30
C PRO A 161 1.29 -6.02 24.22
N LEU A 162 1.17 -7.28 23.79
CA LEU A 162 1.56 -8.46 24.57
C LEU A 162 2.83 -9.14 24.06
N TYR A 163 3.20 -8.94 22.82
CA TYR A 163 4.35 -9.60 22.18
C TYR A 163 5.32 -8.56 21.63
N SER A 164 6.30 -8.17 22.42
CA SER A 164 7.26 -7.10 22.10
C SER A 164 8.11 -7.34 20.84
N HIS A 165 8.18 -8.59 20.38
CA HIS A 165 8.89 -8.98 19.17
C HIS A 165 8.05 -8.84 17.89
N LEU A 166 6.73 -8.69 18.03
CA LEU A 166 5.81 -8.52 16.90
C LEU A 166 5.53 -7.05 16.66
N TRP A 167 5.81 -6.60 15.45
CA TRP A 167 5.62 -5.23 15.02
C TRP A 167 4.73 -5.15 13.79
N VAL A 168 4.10 -4.01 13.59
CA VAL A 168 3.27 -3.74 12.42
C VAL A 168 3.62 -2.39 11.81
N LEU A 169 3.61 -2.33 10.49
CA LEU A 169 3.56 -1.10 9.70
C LEU A 169 2.47 -1.27 8.65
N ASN A 170 1.35 -0.58 8.83
CA ASN A 170 0.19 -0.73 7.96
C ASN A 170 -0.61 0.59 7.87
N GLY A 171 -1.79 0.54 7.25
CA GLY A 171 -2.72 1.67 7.21
C GLY A 171 -2.28 2.85 6.36
N LEU A 172 -1.35 2.65 5.41
CA LEU A 172 -0.78 3.74 4.59
C LEU A 172 -1.78 4.35 3.61
N GLY A 173 -2.86 3.66 3.30
CA GLY A 173 -4.00 4.15 2.53
C GLY A 173 -3.61 4.71 1.14
N THR A 174 -4.21 5.84 0.77
CA THR A 174 -4.01 6.47 -0.54
C THR A 174 -2.68 7.20 -0.70
N ARG A 175 -1.92 7.38 0.38
CA ARG A 175 -0.65 8.12 0.40
C ARG A 175 0.54 7.22 0.73
N GLY A 176 0.42 5.92 0.54
CA GLY A 176 1.43 4.95 0.93
C GLY A 176 2.82 5.29 0.45
N VAL A 177 2.98 5.65 -0.81
CA VAL A 177 4.29 6.00 -1.39
C VAL A 177 4.96 7.20 -0.72
N LEU A 178 4.15 8.19 -0.31
CA LEU A 178 4.65 9.38 0.37
C LEU A 178 5.01 9.08 1.83
N ASN A 179 4.17 8.30 2.52
CA ASN A 179 4.29 8.08 3.96
C ASN A 179 5.22 6.90 4.31
N ALA A 180 5.36 5.91 3.44
CA ALA A 180 6.13 4.70 3.74
C ALA A 180 7.58 4.97 4.20
N PRO A 181 8.35 5.87 3.57
CA PRO A 181 9.72 6.13 4.01
C PRO A 181 9.79 6.69 5.45
N LEU A 182 8.90 7.64 5.78
CA LEU A 182 8.83 8.20 7.13
C LEU A 182 8.38 7.13 8.14
N CYS A 183 7.34 6.36 7.83
CA CYS A 183 6.85 5.31 8.71
C CYS A 183 7.90 4.21 8.95
N ALA A 184 8.65 3.84 7.91
CA ALA A 184 9.75 2.89 8.02
C ALA A 184 10.89 3.42 8.90
N GLN A 185 11.23 4.71 8.78
CA GLN A 185 12.24 5.35 9.63
C GLN A 185 11.78 5.40 11.10
N VAL A 186 10.52 5.79 11.36
CA VAL A 186 9.96 5.79 12.71
C VAL A 186 9.99 4.39 13.31
N LEU A 187 9.56 3.38 12.54
CA LEU A 187 9.60 1.99 13.00
C LEU A 187 11.03 1.54 13.31
N TYR A 188 11.98 1.83 12.42
CA TYR A 188 13.39 1.47 12.61
C TYR A 188 13.94 2.05 13.93
N LYS A 189 13.72 3.32 14.17
CA LYS A 189 14.16 4.00 15.38
C LYS A 189 13.50 3.43 16.64
N ALA A 190 12.22 3.13 16.57
CA ALA A 190 11.52 2.51 17.69
C ALA A 190 12.07 1.10 18.01
N VAL A 191 12.35 0.29 16.99
CA VAL A 191 12.85 -1.09 17.15
C VAL A 191 14.29 -1.13 17.63
N PHE A 192 15.17 -0.29 17.09
CA PHE A 192 16.62 -0.40 17.28
C PHE A 192 17.23 0.69 18.16
N GLU A 193 16.57 1.84 18.30
CA GLU A 193 17.09 2.98 19.05
C GLU A 193 16.23 3.30 20.28
N GLY A 194 15.06 2.63 20.44
CA GLY A 194 14.14 2.82 21.56
C GLY A 194 13.42 4.17 21.54
N GLU A 195 13.36 4.85 20.38
CA GLU A 195 12.62 6.10 20.24
C GLU A 195 11.10 5.86 20.31
N GLU A 196 10.38 6.80 20.90
CA GLU A 196 8.92 6.74 20.98
C GLU A 196 8.29 6.96 19.60
N ILE A 197 7.26 6.17 19.31
CA ILE A 197 6.46 6.35 18.10
C ILE A 197 5.50 7.54 18.32
N PRO A 198 5.44 8.51 17.38
CA PRO A 198 4.48 9.61 17.46
C PRO A 198 3.05 9.10 17.67
N SER A 199 2.34 9.72 18.60
CA SER A 199 0.99 9.28 19.01
C SER A 199 0.02 9.12 17.84
N GLU A 200 0.17 9.96 16.79
CA GLU A 200 -0.68 9.92 15.59
C GLU A 200 -0.50 8.67 14.74
N MET A 201 0.62 7.96 14.87
CA MET A 201 0.88 6.72 14.11
C MET A 201 0.92 5.50 15.01
N ASN A 202 0.95 5.68 16.33
CA ASN A 202 1.09 4.56 17.26
C ASN A 202 -0.08 3.59 17.10
N VAL A 203 0.23 2.31 16.95
CA VAL A 203 -0.78 1.25 16.78
C VAL A 203 -1.68 1.11 17.98
N ASN A 204 -1.21 1.51 19.15
CA ASN A 204 -1.92 1.41 20.44
C ASN A 204 -2.66 2.70 20.84
N ARG A 205 -2.87 3.66 19.89
CA ARG A 205 -3.63 4.89 20.13
C ARG A 205 -5.12 4.66 20.26
#